data_9103700c8ec03a6bb856d393e21888fc
#
_entry.id   9103700c8ec03a6bb856d393e21888fc
#
_cell.length_a   1.000
_cell.length_b   1.000
_cell.length_c   1.000
_cell.angle_alpha   90.00
_cell.angle_beta   90.00
_cell.angle_gamma   90.00
#
_symmetry.space_group_name_H-M   'P 1'
#
loop_
_entity.id
_entity.type
_entity.pdbx_description
1 polymer ?
#
loop_
_entity_poly.entity_id
_entity_poly.type
_entity_poly.pdbx_seq_one_letter_code
_entity_poly.pdbx_strand_id
1 'polypeptide(L)'
;MNRQVKIPWFATTGEYGMSTSGGSVAVQSDNSDRIIVGQDDRYEITNVNQYPYRTMTFLRVEYPDGYSAVGSGVMVGNRTVLTAGHVVNSASHGWADEITVYPGGINSRYDQTVTSDVACPTQWASTHAVEYDYGIINLEETMSVGYLNLTALSDSQLLWKDVSIYGFPGDMMQQGTMWGAEGSIRAVENLLFLHDVDTMGGSSGSPVLDENNTVIGVHGGWDNADHNRAVKVTNTVIAYVNNYL
;
A
#
# COMPACT_ATOMS: atom_id res chain seq x y z
N MET A 1 -4.11 -8.77 -23.20
CA MET A 1 -4.51 -8.39 -21.83
C MET A 1 -4.43 -9.65 -20.99
N ASN A 2 -3.35 -9.83 -20.23
CA ASN A 2 -3.24 -11.00 -19.35
C ASN A 2 -3.60 -10.55 -17.94
N ARG A 3 -4.90 -10.67 -17.64
CA ARG A 3 -5.39 -10.61 -16.27
C ARG A 3 -4.90 -11.90 -15.60
N GLN A 4 -3.92 -11.85 -14.74
CA GLN A 4 -3.61 -12.97 -13.87
C GLN A 4 -4.64 -12.96 -12.73
N VAL A 5 -5.74 -13.65 -12.95
CA VAL A 5 -6.75 -13.89 -11.91
C VAL A 5 -6.31 -15.12 -11.16
N LYS A 6 -6.22 -15.01 -9.84
CA LYS A 6 -6.01 -16.15 -8.95
C LYS A 6 -7.17 -17.13 -9.13
N ILE A 7 -6.88 -18.41 -9.43
CA ILE A 7 -7.89 -19.46 -9.41
C ILE A 7 -8.16 -19.78 -7.93
N PRO A 8 -9.41 -19.71 -7.45
CA PRO A 8 -9.71 -20.05 -6.06
C PRO A 8 -9.29 -21.49 -5.75
N TRP A 9 -8.45 -21.66 -4.74
CA TRP A 9 -8.20 -22.97 -4.15
C TRP A 9 -9.41 -23.38 -3.29
N PHE A 10 -10.09 -24.46 -3.64
CA PHE A 10 -11.12 -25.02 -2.78
C PHE A 10 -10.45 -25.58 -1.52
N ALA A 11 -10.74 -24.96 -0.39
CA ALA A 11 -10.29 -25.42 0.91
C ALA A 11 -10.88 -26.79 1.21
N THR A 12 -10.02 -27.80 1.40
CA THR A 12 -10.42 -29.02 2.12
C THR A 12 -10.57 -28.65 3.59
N THR A 13 -11.75 -28.90 4.13
CA THR A 13 -12.13 -28.67 5.53
C THR A 13 -11.16 -29.35 6.50
N GLY A 14 -10.31 -28.55 7.13
CA GLY A 14 -9.55 -28.92 8.32
C GLY A 14 -10.00 -28.03 9.48
N GLU A 15 -10.52 -28.67 10.54
CA GLU A 15 -10.94 -28.02 11.77
C GLU A 15 -9.77 -27.24 12.39
N TYR A 16 -9.87 -25.92 12.49
CA TYR A 16 -8.96 -25.12 13.29
C TYR A 16 -9.56 -24.90 14.67
N GLY A 17 -9.00 -25.59 15.66
CA GLY A 17 -9.24 -25.31 17.06
C GLY A 17 -8.77 -23.87 17.42
N MET A 18 -9.69 -23.04 17.91
CA MET A 18 -9.37 -21.76 18.51
C MET A 18 -8.54 -21.99 19.79
N SER A 19 -7.26 -21.68 19.73
CA SER A 19 -6.44 -21.43 20.93
C SER A 19 -6.55 -19.95 21.29
N THR A 20 -7.34 -19.64 22.31
CA THR A 20 -7.37 -18.32 22.96
C THR A 20 -6.16 -18.18 23.87
N SER A 21 -5.03 -17.76 23.35
CA SER A 21 -3.95 -17.20 24.13
C SER A 21 -3.59 -15.85 23.50
N GLY A 22 -3.79 -14.76 24.27
CA GLY A 22 -3.41 -13.42 23.87
C GLY A 22 -1.90 -13.32 23.64
N GLY A 23 -1.48 -13.61 22.45
CA GLY A 23 -0.14 -13.38 21.95
C GLY A 23 -0.20 -12.16 21.02
N SER A 24 0.56 -11.11 21.37
CA SER A 24 0.89 -10.07 20.41
C SER A 24 1.49 -10.74 19.17
N VAL A 25 0.83 -10.61 18.03
CA VAL A 25 1.39 -11.04 16.74
C VAL A 25 2.61 -10.15 16.50
N ALA A 26 3.79 -10.73 16.67
CA ALA A 26 5.02 -10.05 16.28
C ALA A 26 5.03 -10.03 14.75
N VAL A 27 4.67 -8.88 14.17
CA VAL A 27 4.85 -8.62 12.75
C VAL A 27 6.34 -8.59 12.50
N GLN A 28 6.91 -9.66 11.99
CA GLN A 28 8.22 -9.62 11.37
C GLN A 28 8.04 -8.94 10.00
N SER A 29 8.12 -7.62 9.98
CA SER A 29 8.35 -6.90 8.74
C SER A 29 9.74 -7.32 8.24
N ASP A 30 9.82 -7.74 6.99
CA ASP A 30 11.10 -7.90 6.29
C ASP A 30 11.90 -6.61 6.49
N ASN A 31 13.17 -6.71 6.89
CA ASN A 31 14.00 -5.54 7.28
C ASN A 31 14.31 -4.58 6.12
N SER A 32 13.72 -4.80 4.95
CA SER A 32 13.96 -4.05 3.71
C SER A 32 13.09 -2.80 3.51
N ASP A 33 12.12 -2.51 4.40
CA ASP A 33 11.07 -1.52 4.11
C ASP A 33 11.16 -0.24 4.97
N ARG A 34 12.36 0.15 5.43
CA ARG A 34 12.45 1.09 6.54
C ARG A 34 13.53 2.13 6.36
N ILE A 35 13.16 3.41 6.25
CA ILE A 35 14.08 4.49 6.67
C ILE A 35 13.31 5.64 7.29
N ILE A 36 13.74 5.99 8.53
CA ILE A 36 13.59 7.31 9.10
C ILE A 36 14.79 8.13 8.64
N VAL A 37 14.52 9.20 7.92
CA VAL A 37 15.56 10.08 7.36
C VAL A 37 15.84 11.22 8.35
N GLY A 38 16.85 11.05 9.17
CA GLY A 38 17.20 12.05 10.20
C GLY A 38 16.43 11.85 11.50
N GLN A 39 15.65 12.83 11.92
CA GLN A 39 14.78 12.76 13.09
C GLN A 39 13.40 12.28 12.66
N ASP A 40 12.80 11.34 13.39
CA ASP A 40 11.43 10.88 13.13
C ASP A 40 10.44 12.06 13.31
N ASP A 41 9.84 12.49 12.23
CA ASP A 41 8.88 13.61 12.18
C ASP A 41 7.46 13.16 11.83
N ARG A 42 7.20 11.85 11.83
CA ARG A 42 5.86 11.30 11.63
C ARG A 42 4.90 11.78 12.71
N TYR A 43 3.67 12.07 12.31
CA TYR A 43 2.58 12.51 13.21
C TYR A 43 1.31 11.71 12.99
N GLU A 44 0.56 11.50 14.08
CA GLU A 44 -0.70 10.75 14.04
C GLU A 44 -1.81 11.56 13.36
N ILE A 45 -2.53 10.91 12.44
CA ILE A 45 -3.74 11.46 11.80
C ILE A 45 -4.96 11.02 12.59
N THR A 46 -5.55 11.93 13.36
CA THR A 46 -6.73 11.64 14.19
C THR A 46 -8.07 11.91 13.49
N ASN A 47 -8.07 12.73 12.44
CA ASN A 47 -9.27 13.10 11.67
C ASN A 47 -9.51 12.17 10.47
N VAL A 48 -9.28 10.87 10.65
CA VAL A 48 -9.31 9.80 9.64
C VAL A 48 -10.62 9.71 8.82
N ASN A 49 -11.73 10.28 9.34
CA ASN A 49 -13.03 10.30 8.65
C ASN A 49 -13.18 11.46 7.64
N GLN A 50 -12.19 12.34 7.56
CA GLN A 50 -12.19 13.47 6.63
C GLN A 50 -11.44 13.12 5.34
N TYR A 51 -11.80 13.77 4.24
CA TYR A 51 -11.04 13.72 3.00
C TYR A 51 -9.74 14.55 3.15
N PRO A 52 -8.58 14.08 2.68
CA PRO A 52 -8.38 12.85 1.90
C PRO A 52 -8.22 11.58 2.76
N TYR A 53 -8.00 11.67 4.05
CA TYR A 53 -7.58 10.59 4.95
C TYR A 53 -8.50 9.35 4.90
N ARG A 54 -9.82 9.55 4.78
CA ARG A 54 -10.77 8.43 4.69
C ARG A 54 -10.58 7.54 3.45
N THR A 55 -9.82 8.00 2.45
CA THR A 55 -9.50 7.22 1.25
C THR A 55 -8.25 6.35 1.41
N MET A 56 -7.43 6.60 2.44
CA MET A 56 -6.31 5.73 2.79
C MET A 56 -6.84 4.43 3.39
N THR A 57 -6.21 3.31 3.09
CA THR A 57 -6.66 2.00 3.57
C THR A 57 -5.55 1.30 4.34
N PHE A 58 -5.87 0.86 5.57
CA PHE A 58 -5.06 -0.13 6.26
C PHE A 58 -5.40 -1.51 5.70
N LEU A 59 -4.39 -2.32 5.45
CA LEU A 59 -4.50 -3.63 4.86
C LEU A 59 -3.97 -4.69 5.84
N ARG A 60 -4.80 -5.69 6.13
CA ARG A 60 -4.34 -6.96 6.71
C ARG A 60 -4.30 -8.00 5.61
N VAL A 61 -3.17 -8.66 5.48
CA VAL A 61 -2.90 -9.59 4.39
C VAL A 61 -2.59 -10.96 4.97
N GLU A 62 -3.31 -11.96 4.51
CA GLU A 62 -3.06 -13.35 4.83
C GLU A 62 -2.53 -14.08 3.59
N TYR A 63 -1.47 -14.88 3.77
CA TYR A 63 -0.86 -15.64 2.70
C TYR A 63 -1.14 -17.15 2.89
N PRO A 64 -1.07 -17.97 1.79
CA PRO A 64 -1.44 -19.38 1.82
C PRO A 64 -0.59 -20.26 2.75
N ASP A 65 0.60 -19.81 3.09
CA ASP A 65 1.51 -20.49 4.02
C ASP A 65 1.25 -20.17 5.50
N GLY A 66 0.22 -19.36 5.79
CA GLY A 66 -0.16 -18.91 7.12
C GLY A 66 0.62 -17.69 7.61
N TYR A 67 1.46 -17.08 6.77
CA TYR A 67 2.08 -15.82 7.09
C TYR A 67 1.08 -14.67 6.96
N SER A 68 1.13 -13.74 7.93
CA SER A 68 0.29 -12.54 7.94
C SER A 68 1.15 -11.29 7.91
N ALA A 69 0.73 -10.32 7.13
CA ALA A 69 1.40 -9.01 7.02
C ALA A 69 0.40 -7.85 7.13
N VAL A 70 0.94 -6.65 7.26
CA VAL A 70 0.18 -5.41 7.15
C VAL A 70 0.74 -4.53 6.05
N GLY A 71 -0.13 -3.72 5.46
CA GLY A 71 0.23 -2.78 4.42
C GLY A 71 -0.70 -1.58 4.41
N SER A 72 -0.45 -0.71 3.47
CA SER A 72 -1.22 0.50 3.20
C SER A 72 -1.71 0.52 1.76
N GLY A 73 -2.73 1.31 1.50
CA GLY A 73 -3.23 1.55 0.15
C GLY A 73 -4.06 2.83 0.09
N VAL A 74 -4.58 3.11 -1.08
CA VAL A 74 -5.46 4.25 -1.31
C VAL A 74 -6.59 3.88 -2.26
N MET A 75 -7.81 4.31 -1.96
CA MET A 75 -8.93 4.22 -2.90
C MET A 75 -8.64 5.09 -4.12
N VAL A 76 -8.67 4.50 -5.29
CA VAL A 76 -8.51 5.16 -6.61
C VAL A 76 -9.76 5.02 -7.48
N GLY A 77 -10.75 4.33 -6.97
CA GLY A 77 -12.09 4.16 -7.49
C GLY A 77 -13.02 3.75 -6.37
N ASN A 78 -14.32 3.67 -6.62
CA ASN A 78 -15.30 3.30 -5.59
C ASN A 78 -15.15 1.86 -5.08
N ARG A 79 -14.44 1.01 -5.84
CA ARG A 79 -14.21 -0.41 -5.54
C ARG A 79 -12.75 -0.82 -5.74
N THR A 80 -11.85 0.12 -5.92
CA THR A 80 -10.47 -0.15 -6.34
C THR A 80 -9.50 0.52 -5.39
N VAL A 81 -8.64 -0.30 -4.78
CA VAL A 81 -7.50 0.16 -3.96
C VAL A 81 -6.22 -0.01 -4.76
N LEU A 82 -5.40 1.02 -4.82
CA LEU A 82 -4.01 0.97 -5.29
C LEU A 82 -3.10 0.74 -4.08
N THR A 83 -2.19 -0.20 -4.19
CA THR A 83 -1.19 -0.57 -3.17
C THR A 83 0.13 -0.98 -3.82
N ALA A 84 1.11 -1.42 -3.04
CA ALA A 84 2.34 -1.99 -3.58
C ALA A 84 2.13 -3.42 -4.12
N GLY A 85 2.93 -3.82 -5.10
CA GLY A 85 2.88 -5.15 -5.70
C GLY A 85 3.22 -6.24 -4.69
N HIS A 86 4.23 -6.01 -3.83
CA HIS A 86 4.65 -6.99 -2.81
C HIS A 86 3.58 -7.21 -1.72
N VAL A 87 2.64 -6.30 -1.52
CA VAL A 87 1.50 -6.49 -0.60
C VAL A 87 0.52 -7.52 -1.14
N VAL A 88 0.28 -7.54 -2.45
CA VAL A 88 -0.66 -8.48 -3.09
C VAL A 88 0.03 -9.74 -3.62
N ASN A 89 1.33 -9.68 -3.89
CA ASN A 89 2.14 -10.80 -4.37
C ASN A 89 3.57 -10.68 -3.81
N SER A 90 3.80 -11.35 -2.70
CA SER A 90 5.10 -11.38 -2.01
C SER A 90 6.08 -12.31 -2.72
N ALA A 91 7.36 -11.93 -2.80
CA ALA A 91 8.42 -12.77 -3.33
C ALA A 91 8.62 -14.05 -2.48
N SER A 92 8.37 -13.98 -1.16
CA SER A 92 8.57 -15.07 -0.22
C SER A 92 7.33 -15.93 0.00
N HIS A 93 6.12 -15.32 -0.04
CA HIS A 93 4.87 -15.95 0.36
C HIS A 93 3.87 -16.14 -0.81
N GLY A 94 4.21 -15.62 -2.00
CA GLY A 94 3.35 -15.69 -3.18
C GLY A 94 2.18 -14.71 -3.14
N TRP A 95 1.07 -15.07 -3.79
CA TRP A 95 -0.14 -14.26 -3.83
C TRP A 95 -0.83 -14.23 -2.47
N ALA A 96 -1.33 -13.05 -2.08
CA ALA A 96 -2.21 -12.92 -0.94
C ALA A 96 -3.45 -13.81 -1.11
N ASP A 97 -3.82 -14.51 -0.04
CA ASP A 97 -5.01 -15.37 -0.01
C ASP A 97 -6.27 -14.59 0.34
N GLU A 98 -6.13 -13.73 1.32
CA GLU A 98 -7.18 -12.87 1.79
C GLU A 98 -6.60 -11.52 2.19
N ILE A 99 -7.29 -10.44 1.86
CA ILE A 99 -6.96 -9.09 2.31
C ILE A 99 -8.19 -8.47 2.96
N THR A 100 -8.04 -8.06 4.22
CA THR A 100 -9.03 -7.22 4.90
C THR A 100 -8.63 -5.76 4.71
N VAL A 101 -9.53 -4.96 4.16
CA VAL A 101 -9.34 -3.55 3.85
C VAL A 101 -10.12 -2.69 4.85
N TYR A 102 -9.44 -1.76 5.53
CA TYR A 102 -10.01 -0.84 6.51
C TYR A 102 -9.85 0.60 6.01
N PRO A 103 -10.88 1.21 5.36
CA PRO A 103 -10.80 2.60 4.92
C PRO A 103 -10.68 3.56 6.09
N GLY A 104 -9.70 4.48 6.06
CA GLY A 104 -9.36 5.37 7.16
C GLY A 104 -8.69 4.69 8.34
N GLY A 105 -8.38 3.38 8.25
CA GLY A 105 -7.80 2.59 9.34
C GLY A 105 -8.83 2.07 10.35
N ILE A 106 -8.35 1.41 11.41
CA ILE A 106 -9.22 0.73 12.41
C ILE A 106 -10.03 1.70 13.27
N ASN A 107 -9.61 2.96 13.38
CA ASN A 107 -10.30 3.99 14.16
C ASN A 107 -11.33 4.79 13.33
N SER A 108 -11.53 4.42 12.06
CA SER A 108 -12.51 5.06 11.21
C SER A 108 -13.93 4.56 11.51
N ARG A 109 -14.93 5.33 11.02
CA ARG A 109 -16.35 4.94 11.11
C ARG A 109 -16.80 4.03 9.96
N TYR A 110 -15.93 3.71 9.03
CA TYR A 110 -16.26 2.93 7.84
C TYR A 110 -16.05 1.46 8.12
N ASP A 111 -16.97 0.63 7.60
CA ASP A 111 -16.86 -0.81 7.74
C ASP A 111 -15.67 -1.35 6.92
N GLN A 112 -15.04 -2.36 7.46
CA GLN A 112 -14.03 -3.12 6.74
C GLN A 112 -14.69 -4.03 5.69
N THR A 113 -13.93 -4.40 4.68
CA THR A 113 -14.32 -5.40 3.69
C THR A 113 -13.19 -6.40 3.46
N VAL A 114 -13.55 -7.58 3.02
CA VAL A 114 -12.60 -8.68 2.78
C VAL A 114 -12.67 -9.07 1.31
N THR A 115 -11.52 -9.33 0.71
CA THR A 115 -11.44 -9.77 -0.69
C THR A 115 -10.21 -10.63 -0.94
N SER A 116 -10.26 -11.46 -1.96
CA SER A 116 -9.13 -12.17 -2.56
C SER A 116 -8.88 -11.77 -4.02
N ASP A 117 -9.68 -10.82 -4.56
CA ASP A 117 -9.51 -10.33 -5.94
C ASP A 117 -8.40 -9.26 -5.99
N VAL A 118 -7.20 -9.72 -6.28
CA VAL A 118 -5.99 -8.90 -6.34
C VAL A 118 -5.27 -9.04 -7.67
N ALA A 119 -4.54 -8.02 -8.06
CA ALA A 119 -3.75 -8.02 -9.28
C ALA A 119 -2.46 -7.21 -9.11
N CYS A 120 -1.43 -7.58 -9.86
CA CYS A 120 -0.23 -6.78 -10.05
C CYS A 120 0.28 -6.91 -11.50
N PRO A 121 1.19 -6.04 -11.96
CA PRO A 121 1.78 -6.20 -13.28
C PRO A 121 2.46 -7.55 -13.46
N THR A 122 2.41 -8.11 -14.66
CA THR A 122 3.10 -9.37 -15.00
C THR A 122 4.60 -9.30 -14.71
N GLN A 123 5.21 -8.13 -14.92
CA GLN A 123 6.62 -7.89 -14.63
C GLN A 123 6.91 -8.06 -13.12
N TRP A 124 6.06 -7.49 -12.24
CA TRP A 124 6.18 -7.74 -10.81
C TRP A 124 6.00 -9.22 -10.50
N ALA A 125 4.91 -9.83 -10.93
CA ALA A 125 4.61 -11.23 -10.63
C ALA A 125 5.68 -12.22 -11.09
N SER A 126 6.47 -11.89 -12.13
CA SER A 126 7.49 -12.78 -12.69
C SER A 126 8.91 -12.50 -12.22
N THR A 127 9.24 -11.25 -11.88
CA THR A 127 10.63 -10.85 -11.60
C THR A 127 10.82 -10.15 -10.26
N HIS A 128 9.75 -9.67 -9.64
CA HIS A 128 9.76 -8.79 -8.46
C HIS A 128 10.67 -7.57 -8.65
N ALA A 129 10.77 -7.08 -9.91
CA ALA A 129 11.53 -5.88 -10.20
C ALA A 129 10.82 -4.65 -9.63
N VAL A 130 11.54 -3.90 -8.79
CA VAL A 130 11.00 -2.82 -7.95
C VAL A 130 10.32 -1.69 -8.70
N GLU A 131 10.63 -1.53 -9.99
CA GLU A 131 10.02 -0.57 -10.91
C GLU A 131 8.55 -0.90 -11.21
N TYR A 132 8.12 -2.11 -10.92
CA TYR A 132 6.75 -2.61 -11.15
C TYR A 132 6.03 -2.97 -9.85
N ASP A 133 6.56 -2.50 -8.71
CA ASP A 133 6.03 -2.78 -7.37
C ASP A 133 4.76 -1.96 -7.09
N TYR A 134 3.69 -2.25 -7.85
CA TYR A 134 2.36 -1.72 -7.60
C TYR A 134 1.30 -2.80 -7.85
N GLY A 135 0.19 -2.70 -7.14
CA GLY A 135 -0.88 -3.69 -7.17
C GLY A 135 -2.25 -3.08 -6.98
N ILE A 136 -3.26 -3.87 -7.30
CA ILE A 136 -4.68 -3.53 -7.20
C ILE A 136 -5.36 -4.53 -6.28
N ILE A 137 -6.25 -4.03 -5.46
CA ILE A 137 -7.21 -4.81 -4.69
C ILE A 137 -8.61 -4.40 -5.17
N ASN A 138 -9.37 -5.36 -5.70
CA ASN A 138 -10.76 -5.14 -6.12
C ASN A 138 -11.71 -5.52 -4.99
N LEU A 139 -12.62 -4.63 -4.67
CA LEU A 139 -13.64 -4.84 -3.65
C LEU A 139 -14.93 -5.33 -4.31
N GLU A 140 -15.64 -6.22 -3.64
CA GLU A 140 -16.93 -6.71 -4.13
C GLU A 140 -17.99 -5.62 -4.07
N GLU A 141 -17.93 -4.75 -3.05
CA GLU A 141 -18.91 -3.69 -2.81
C GLU A 141 -18.29 -2.29 -2.99
N THR A 142 -19.15 -1.34 -3.30
CA THR A 142 -18.79 0.08 -3.41
C THR A 142 -18.56 0.68 -2.02
N MET A 143 -17.39 1.28 -1.82
CA MET A 143 -17.06 2.02 -0.61
C MET A 143 -17.46 3.50 -0.75
N SER A 144 -18.26 4.01 0.19
CA SER A 144 -18.73 5.41 0.20
C SER A 144 -17.71 6.36 0.85
N VAL A 145 -16.42 6.13 0.63
CA VAL A 145 -15.33 6.94 1.23
C VAL A 145 -14.73 7.94 0.24
N GLY A 146 -15.11 7.87 -1.04
CA GLY A 146 -14.47 8.61 -2.12
C GLY A 146 -13.15 7.98 -2.55
N TYR A 147 -12.43 8.65 -3.44
CA TYR A 147 -11.15 8.18 -3.99
C TYR A 147 -10.27 9.36 -4.40
N LEU A 148 -8.99 9.10 -4.63
CA LEU A 148 -8.02 10.06 -5.14
C LEU A 148 -7.75 9.82 -6.63
N ASN A 149 -7.46 10.89 -7.34
CA ASN A 149 -7.03 10.83 -8.73
C ASN A 149 -5.53 10.51 -8.82
N LEU A 150 -5.14 9.93 -9.95
CA LEU A 150 -3.74 9.72 -10.29
C LEU A 150 -3.30 10.75 -11.34
N THR A 151 -2.05 11.17 -11.25
CA THR A 151 -1.45 12.04 -12.28
C THR A 151 -0.03 11.60 -12.61
N ALA A 152 0.28 11.56 -13.90
CA ALA A 152 1.63 11.36 -14.40
C ALA A 152 2.32 12.72 -14.54
N LEU A 153 3.40 12.92 -13.77
CA LEU A 153 4.25 14.11 -13.86
C LEU A 153 5.55 13.78 -14.60
N SER A 154 6.09 14.78 -15.28
CA SER A 154 7.43 14.69 -15.88
C SER A 154 8.52 14.67 -14.80
N ASP A 155 9.71 14.16 -15.14
CA ASP A 155 10.83 14.08 -14.20
C ASP A 155 11.22 15.47 -13.63
N SER A 156 11.12 16.52 -14.45
CA SER A 156 11.38 17.91 -14.02
C SER A 156 10.30 18.47 -13.09
N GLN A 157 9.07 17.95 -13.13
CA GLN A 157 8.00 18.33 -12.21
C GLN A 157 8.07 17.53 -10.89
N LEU A 158 8.66 16.33 -10.94
CA LEU A 158 8.85 15.50 -9.76
C LEU A 158 10.05 15.93 -8.93
N LEU A 159 11.19 16.19 -9.56
CA LEU A 159 12.43 16.51 -8.84
C LEU A 159 12.26 17.74 -7.94
N TRP A 160 12.58 17.58 -6.65
CA TRP A 160 12.43 18.59 -5.58
C TRP A 160 10.99 18.98 -5.26
N LYS A 161 10.01 18.18 -5.72
CA LYS A 161 8.62 18.41 -5.37
C LYS A 161 8.39 18.01 -3.91
N ASP A 162 7.72 18.89 -3.16
CA ASP A 162 7.22 18.57 -1.82
C ASP A 162 6.06 17.58 -1.93
N VAL A 163 6.09 16.58 -1.06
CA VAL A 163 5.13 15.47 -1.06
C VAL A 163 4.76 15.08 0.37
N SER A 164 3.59 14.45 0.50
CA SER A 164 3.15 13.84 1.74
C SER A 164 2.82 12.37 1.54
N ILE A 165 3.01 11.58 2.58
CA ILE A 165 2.62 10.17 2.64
C ILE A 165 1.75 9.97 3.87
N TYR A 166 0.58 9.33 3.69
CA TYR A 166 -0.29 8.90 4.75
C TYR A 166 -0.47 7.39 4.67
N GLY A 167 -0.15 6.70 5.76
CA GLY A 167 -0.15 5.25 5.78
C GLY A 167 -0.29 4.67 7.20
N PHE A 168 -0.01 3.38 7.30
CA PHE A 168 -0.25 2.61 8.52
C PHE A 168 1.02 1.85 8.94
N PRO A 169 2.02 2.57 9.49
CA PRO A 169 3.28 1.96 9.92
C PRO A 169 3.05 0.95 11.05
N GLY A 170 3.71 -0.20 10.95
CA GLY A 170 3.52 -1.33 11.85
C GLY A 170 4.27 -1.23 13.17
N ASP A 171 5.18 -0.25 13.31
CA ASP A 171 5.97 0.01 14.54
C ASP A 171 5.21 0.83 15.58
N MET A 172 4.04 1.36 15.22
CA MET A 172 3.22 2.15 16.15
C MET A 172 2.51 1.26 17.16
N MET A 173 2.31 1.79 18.38
CA MET A 173 1.72 1.03 19.52
C MET A 173 0.39 0.36 19.18
N GLN A 174 -0.40 1.00 18.33
CA GLN A 174 -1.66 0.44 17.83
C GLN A 174 -1.60 0.32 16.31
N GLN A 175 -1.46 -0.90 15.82
CA GLN A 175 -1.50 -1.18 14.38
C GLN A 175 -2.83 -0.73 13.76
N GLY A 176 -2.75 -0.22 12.53
CA GLY A 176 -3.92 0.29 11.81
C GLY A 176 -4.35 1.70 12.21
N THR A 177 -3.57 2.41 13.06
CA THR A 177 -3.68 3.87 13.20
C THR A 177 -2.93 4.55 12.07
N MET A 178 -3.52 5.65 11.56
CA MET A 178 -2.93 6.38 10.43
C MET A 178 -1.88 7.37 10.91
N TRP A 179 -0.75 7.39 10.19
CA TRP A 179 0.34 8.34 10.42
C TRP A 179 0.69 9.04 9.12
N GLY A 180 1.13 10.27 9.22
CA GLY A 180 1.58 11.08 8.10
C GLY A 180 3.00 11.58 8.30
N ALA A 181 3.69 11.82 7.20
CA ALA A 181 4.93 12.57 7.14
C ALA A 181 5.01 13.33 5.83
N GLU A 182 5.82 14.38 5.83
CA GLU A 182 6.04 15.25 4.68
C GLU A 182 7.54 15.27 4.36
N GLY A 183 7.88 15.57 3.11
CA GLY A 183 9.25 15.67 2.63
C GLY A 183 9.28 16.05 1.17
N SER A 184 10.38 15.70 0.48
CA SER A 184 10.55 16.07 -0.92
C SER A 184 11.12 14.91 -1.74
N ILE A 185 10.88 14.93 -3.03
CA ILE A 185 11.51 14.02 -3.98
C ILE A 185 12.95 14.44 -4.21
N ARG A 186 13.91 13.57 -3.94
CA ARG A 186 15.35 13.85 -3.97
C ARG A 186 16.06 13.42 -5.25
N ALA A 187 15.55 12.36 -5.87
CA ALA A 187 16.05 11.88 -7.16
C ALA A 187 14.89 11.30 -7.98
N VAL A 188 15.03 11.34 -9.30
CA VAL A 188 14.07 10.73 -10.22
C VAL A 188 14.84 9.81 -11.14
N GLU A 189 14.43 8.56 -11.17
CA GLU A 189 14.96 7.50 -12.01
C GLU A 189 13.90 7.04 -13.02
N ASN A 190 14.21 6.14 -13.92
CA ASN A 190 13.34 5.73 -15.01
C ASN A 190 11.84 5.58 -14.60
N LEU A 191 11.50 4.57 -13.79
CA LEU A 191 10.13 4.30 -13.32
C LEU A 191 9.95 4.55 -11.82
N LEU A 192 10.98 5.07 -11.15
CA LEU A 192 11.05 5.28 -9.71
C LEU A 192 11.35 6.76 -9.39
N PHE A 193 11.09 7.13 -8.16
CA PHE A 193 11.73 8.28 -7.54
C PHE A 193 12.11 7.98 -6.09
N LEU A 194 13.10 8.71 -5.59
CA LEU A 194 13.56 8.63 -4.22
C LEU A 194 13.06 9.86 -3.45
N HIS A 195 12.65 9.65 -2.21
CA HIS A 195 12.13 10.70 -1.35
C HIS A 195 12.66 10.56 0.09
N ASP A 196 12.64 11.64 0.84
CA ASP A 196 13.08 11.69 2.23
C ASP A 196 11.92 11.69 3.26
N VAL A 197 10.71 11.42 2.83
CA VAL A 197 9.56 11.27 3.74
C VAL A 197 9.76 10.05 4.63
N ASP A 198 9.62 10.21 5.93
CA ASP A 198 9.77 9.13 6.92
C ASP A 198 8.70 8.06 6.76
N THR A 199 9.14 6.81 6.66
CA THR A 199 8.26 5.63 6.56
C THR A 199 8.81 4.46 7.37
N MET A 200 7.95 3.51 7.68
CA MET A 200 8.33 2.25 8.34
C MET A 200 7.54 1.09 7.74
N GLY A 201 7.98 -0.15 8.02
CA GLY A 201 7.27 -1.36 7.59
C GLY A 201 5.78 -1.26 7.92
N GLY A 202 4.92 -1.61 6.95
CA GLY A 202 3.47 -1.36 6.98
C GLY A 202 3.04 -0.12 6.18
N SER A 203 3.94 0.84 5.92
CA SER A 203 3.67 1.97 5.02
C SER A 203 3.70 1.56 3.54
N SER A 204 4.13 0.36 3.21
CA SER A 204 4.14 -0.20 1.87
C SER A 204 2.79 -0.09 1.19
N GLY A 205 2.76 0.48 0.00
CA GLY A 205 1.54 0.76 -0.77
C GLY A 205 0.87 2.09 -0.44
N SER A 206 1.39 2.88 0.51
CA SER A 206 0.90 4.24 0.74
C SER A 206 1.03 5.09 -0.52
N PRO A 207 0.06 5.95 -0.81
CA PRO A 207 0.20 6.91 -1.90
C PRO A 207 1.23 7.96 -1.55
N VAL A 208 2.05 8.35 -2.51
CA VAL A 208 2.80 9.61 -2.46
C VAL A 208 1.95 10.69 -3.10
N LEU A 209 1.62 11.71 -2.33
CA LEU A 209 0.67 12.76 -2.72
C LEU A 209 1.37 14.08 -3.00
N ASP A 210 0.86 14.79 -4.00
CA ASP A 210 1.19 16.19 -4.22
C ASP A 210 0.33 17.12 -3.33
N GLU A 211 0.56 18.42 -3.43
CA GLU A 211 -0.16 19.47 -2.68
C GLU A 211 -1.67 19.52 -2.95
N ASN A 212 -2.14 18.85 -4.01
CA ASN A 212 -3.56 18.78 -4.37
C ASN A 212 -4.21 17.45 -3.94
N ASN A 213 -3.52 16.64 -3.15
CA ASN A 213 -3.90 15.27 -2.79
C ASN A 213 -4.06 14.35 -4.01
N THR A 214 -3.25 14.56 -5.04
CA THR A 214 -3.23 13.69 -6.21
C THR A 214 -2.11 12.65 -6.06
N VAL A 215 -2.41 11.41 -6.38
CA VAL A 215 -1.44 10.31 -6.28
C VAL A 215 -0.43 10.42 -7.44
N ILE A 216 0.83 10.64 -7.10
CA ILE A 216 1.94 10.73 -8.06
C ILE A 216 2.94 9.59 -7.93
N GLY A 217 2.82 8.76 -6.90
CA GLY A 217 3.62 7.56 -6.68
C GLY A 217 2.99 6.58 -5.70
N VAL A 218 3.56 5.37 -5.67
CA VAL A 218 3.23 4.30 -4.71
C VAL A 218 4.49 3.98 -3.93
N HIS A 219 4.48 4.19 -2.62
CA HIS A 219 5.62 3.87 -1.76
C HIS A 219 5.84 2.36 -1.70
N GLY A 220 7.07 1.91 -2.00
CA GLY A 220 7.40 0.49 -2.09
C GLY A 220 8.59 0.05 -1.24
N GLY A 221 9.29 0.95 -0.55
CA GLY A 221 10.46 0.60 0.26
C GLY A 221 11.56 1.65 0.20
N TRP A 222 12.83 1.22 0.19
CA TRP A 222 14.01 2.08 0.26
C TRP A 222 15.12 1.65 -0.72
N ASP A 223 16.13 2.50 -0.92
CA ASP A 223 17.18 2.32 -1.93
C ASP A 223 18.47 1.68 -1.42
N ASN A 224 18.47 1.17 -0.16
CA ASN A 224 19.65 0.68 0.58
C ASN A 224 20.72 1.75 0.93
N ALA A 225 20.37 3.03 0.82
CA ALA A 225 21.22 4.15 1.21
C ALA A 225 20.49 5.04 2.21
N ASP A 226 20.08 6.22 1.78
CA ASP A 226 19.53 7.25 2.68
C ASP A 226 18.13 7.72 2.30
N HIS A 227 17.46 7.02 1.34
CA HIS A 227 16.17 7.46 0.82
C HIS A 227 15.14 6.34 0.74
N ASN A 228 13.92 6.69 0.95
CA ASN A 228 12.77 5.87 0.63
C ASN A 228 12.48 5.93 -0.88
N ARG A 229 11.84 4.90 -1.42
CA ARG A 229 11.59 4.70 -2.85
C ARG A 229 10.10 4.56 -3.12
N ALA A 230 9.66 5.13 -4.23
CA ALA A 230 8.31 4.95 -4.76
C ALA A 230 8.31 4.66 -6.26
N VAL A 231 7.35 3.86 -6.72
CA VAL A 231 7.05 3.72 -8.16
C VAL A 231 6.34 4.97 -8.63
N LYS A 232 6.82 5.58 -9.74
CA LYS A 232 6.16 6.74 -10.35
C LYS A 232 4.78 6.38 -10.90
N VAL A 233 3.80 7.22 -10.68
CA VAL A 233 2.57 7.18 -11.47
C VAL A 233 2.90 7.68 -12.88
N THR A 234 2.91 6.76 -13.83
CA THR A 234 3.09 7.01 -15.25
C THR A 234 1.78 6.80 -15.99
N ASN A 235 1.70 7.21 -17.26
CA ASN A 235 0.54 6.89 -18.10
C ASN A 235 0.28 5.38 -18.21
N THR A 236 1.33 4.55 -18.10
CA THR A 236 1.21 3.09 -18.05
C THR A 236 0.54 2.62 -16.76
N VAL A 237 0.92 3.19 -15.61
CA VAL A 237 0.29 2.90 -14.31
C VAL A 237 -1.18 3.33 -14.34
N ILE A 238 -1.47 4.54 -14.83
CA ILE A 238 -2.86 5.04 -14.97
C ILE A 238 -3.68 4.11 -15.87
N ALA A 239 -3.15 3.72 -17.03
CA ALA A 239 -3.83 2.79 -17.92
C ALA A 239 -4.06 1.41 -17.29
N TYR A 240 -3.11 0.94 -16.47
CA TYR A 240 -3.26 -0.29 -15.71
C TYR A 240 -4.39 -0.19 -14.69
N VAL A 241 -4.39 0.86 -13.86
CA VAL A 241 -5.45 1.11 -12.86
C VAL A 241 -6.82 1.21 -13.52
N ASN A 242 -6.94 1.92 -14.65
CA ASN A 242 -8.20 2.12 -15.38
C ASN A 242 -8.86 0.81 -15.88
N ASN A 243 -8.11 -0.30 -15.94
CA ASN A 243 -8.72 -1.61 -16.27
C ASN A 243 -9.53 -2.19 -15.08
N TYR A 244 -9.46 -1.58 -13.90
CA TYR A 244 -10.08 -2.04 -12.66
C TYR A 244 -11.04 -1.03 -12.02
N LEU A 245 -11.28 0.12 -12.68
CA LEU A 245 -12.24 1.15 -12.24
C LEU A 245 -13.68 0.84 -12.61
#